data_819375caeee7ef0f5f0e99613d480b65
#
_entry.id   819375caeee7ef0f5f0e99613d480b65
#
_cell.length_a   1.000
_cell.length_b   1.000
_cell.length_c   1.000
_cell.angle_alpha   90.00
_cell.angle_beta   90.00
_cell.angle_gamma   90.00
#
_symmetry.space_group_name_H-M   'P 1'
#
loop_
_entity.id
_entity.type
_entity.pdbx_description
1 polymer ?
#
loop_
_entity_poly.entity_id
_entity_poly.type
_entity_poly.pdbx_seq_one_letter_code
_entity_poly.pdbx_strand_id
1 'polypeptide(L)'
;MAAEYAYSPVQTVTENANILFLNGNRACNKGYITHRTDSGIFRLKGASNGCKAIYRVTFNGNIAVTTGGTVGEISIGLQEDGETANNAVATVTPAAVENFFNVSVDTFVTIPCGCCVTVSVKNISTGTSIDIRNANIIFERVA
;
A
#
# COMPACT_ATOMS: atom_id res chain seq x y z
N MET A 1 -8.23 4.15 16.77
CA MET A 1 -7.90 5.07 15.66
C MET A 1 -7.84 4.27 14.38
N ALA A 2 -8.51 4.74 13.35
CA ALA A 2 -8.53 4.10 12.04
C ALA A 2 -8.59 5.16 10.95
N ALA A 3 -8.02 4.86 9.80
CA ALA A 3 -8.07 5.73 8.64
C ALA A 3 -8.07 4.89 7.36
N GLU A 4 -8.79 5.37 6.36
CA GLU A 4 -8.83 4.72 5.06
C GLU A 4 -8.49 5.75 3.97
N TYR A 5 -7.64 5.34 3.04
CA TYR A 5 -7.27 6.14 1.88
C TYR A 5 -7.53 5.31 0.63
N ALA A 6 -8.05 5.94 -0.40
CA ALA A 6 -8.46 5.22 -1.60
C ALA A 6 -8.20 6.00 -2.87
N TYR A 7 -8.11 5.27 -3.98
CA TYR A 7 -8.07 5.84 -5.32
C TYR A 7 -8.72 4.85 -6.28
N SER A 8 -9.94 5.17 -6.72
CA SER A 8 -10.75 4.28 -7.56
C SER A 8 -10.31 4.22 -9.02
N PRO A 9 -9.90 5.33 -9.68
CA PRO A 9 -9.52 5.29 -11.09
C PRO A 9 -8.30 4.41 -11.34
N VAL A 10 -8.16 3.95 -12.58
CA VAL A 10 -6.98 3.19 -13.01
C VAL A 10 -5.75 4.10 -12.97
N GLN A 11 -4.68 3.60 -12.37
CA GLN A 11 -3.36 4.23 -12.44
C GLN A 11 -2.34 3.21 -12.93
N THR A 12 -1.39 3.67 -13.72
CA THR A 12 -0.27 2.84 -14.15
C THR A 12 0.91 3.05 -13.22
N VAL A 13 1.41 1.97 -12.66
CA VAL A 13 2.51 1.99 -11.71
C VAL A 13 3.69 1.26 -12.31
N THR A 14 4.78 1.99 -12.55
CA THR A 14 6.00 1.41 -13.12
C THR A 14 6.72 0.55 -12.09
N GLU A 15 7.70 -0.23 -12.56
CA GLU A 15 8.52 -1.07 -11.68
C GLU A 15 9.15 -0.23 -10.57
N ASN A 16 9.07 -0.73 -9.34
CA ASN A 16 9.58 -0.08 -8.13
C ASN A 16 8.92 1.25 -7.76
N ALA A 17 7.83 1.62 -8.42
CA ALA A 17 7.07 2.80 -8.05
C ALA A 17 5.99 2.47 -7.03
N ASN A 18 5.59 3.48 -6.27
CA ASN A 18 4.53 3.35 -5.28
C ASN A 18 3.15 3.55 -5.91
N ILE A 19 2.17 2.83 -5.39
CA ILE A 19 0.76 3.08 -5.69
C ILE A 19 0.37 4.38 -5.00
N LEU A 20 -0.31 5.27 -5.72
CA LEU A 20 -0.69 6.58 -5.21
C LEU A 20 -2.11 6.57 -4.65
N PHE A 21 -2.36 7.39 -3.65
CA PHE A 21 -3.68 7.57 -3.05
C PHE A 21 -3.98 9.06 -2.97
N LEU A 22 -5.13 9.48 -3.48
CA LEU A 22 -5.48 10.90 -3.52
C LEU A 22 -5.81 11.44 -2.14
N ASN A 23 -6.85 10.95 -1.52
CA ASN A 23 -7.38 11.53 -0.29
C ASN A 23 -7.79 10.46 0.70
N GLY A 24 -7.79 10.83 1.98
CA GLY A 24 -8.43 10.03 2.99
C GLY A 24 -9.94 10.13 2.87
N ASN A 25 -10.60 9.02 2.64
CA ASN A 25 -12.05 8.96 2.58
C ASN A 25 -12.66 8.99 3.98
N ARG A 26 -11.98 8.37 4.93
CA ARG A 26 -12.43 8.25 6.31
C ARG A 26 -11.22 8.36 7.21
N ALA A 27 -10.70 9.56 7.32
CA ALA A 27 -9.50 9.80 8.11
C ALA A 27 -9.87 10.41 9.45
N CYS A 28 -9.81 9.59 10.49
CA CYS A 28 -9.89 10.06 11.87
C CYS A 28 -8.59 9.68 12.56
N ASN A 29 -7.49 10.31 12.13
CA ASN A 29 -6.15 9.89 12.50
C ASN A 29 -5.52 10.70 13.63
N LYS A 30 -6.12 11.82 14.00
CA LYS A 30 -5.64 12.70 15.08
C LYS A 30 -4.14 13.02 15.00
N GLY A 31 -3.59 13.11 13.80
CA GLY A 31 -2.18 13.38 13.59
C GLY A 31 -1.25 12.16 13.69
N TYR A 32 -1.76 10.98 13.90
CA TYR A 32 -0.95 9.76 13.95
C TYR A 32 -0.51 9.25 12.57
N ILE A 33 -1.23 9.65 11.53
CA ILE A 33 -0.89 9.29 10.16
C ILE A 33 -0.70 10.58 9.37
N THR A 34 0.45 10.71 8.70
CA THR A 34 0.72 11.83 7.81
C THR A 34 0.75 11.31 6.39
N HIS A 35 -0.05 11.91 5.53
CA HIS A 35 -0.12 11.56 4.11
C HIS A 35 -0.31 12.83 3.29
N ARG A 36 0.56 13.05 2.31
CA ARG A 36 0.41 14.13 1.35
C ARG A 36 -0.50 13.66 0.22
N THR A 37 -1.42 14.50 -0.21
CA THR A 37 -2.28 14.24 -1.37
C THR A 37 -1.45 13.78 -2.57
N ASP A 38 -1.92 12.79 -3.30
CA ASP A 38 -1.25 12.19 -4.45
C ASP A 38 0.08 11.50 -4.13
N SER A 39 0.34 11.19 -2.88
CA SER A 39 1.50 10.42 -2.48
C SER A 39 1.15 8.96 -2.23
N GLY A 40 2.13 8.09 -2.42
CA GLY A 40 2.03 6.69 -2.03
C GLY A 40 2.64 6.41 -0.66
N ILE A 41 3.15 7.42 0.03
CA ILE A 41 3.87 7.23 1.28
C ILE A 41 3.04 7.74 2.46
N PHE A 42 2.87 6.86 3.44
CA PHE A 42 2.20 7.16 4.71
C PHE A 42 3.23 7.09 5.83
N ARG A 43 3.20 8.07 6.70
CA ARG A 43 4.05 8.06 7.89
C ARG A 43 3.19 7.80 9.12
N LEU A 44 3.47 6.70 9.79
CA LEU A 44 2.77 6.29 11.00
C LEU A 44 3.57 6.68 12.22
N LYS A 45 2.91 7.26 13.20
CA LYS A 45 3.54 7.66 14.47
C LYS A 45 3.13 6.71 15.59
N GLY A 46 4.03 6.52 16.53
CA GLY A 46 3.75 5.80 17.76
C GLY A 46 2.92 6.61 18.74
N ALA A 47 2.68 6.04 19.90
CA ALA A 47 1.95 6.72 20.95
C ALA A 47 2.74 7.94 21.48
N SER A 48 2.01 8.97 21.90
CA SER A 48 2.61 10.22 22.37
C SER A 48 3.43 10.04 23.66
N ASN A 49 3.20 8.97 24.41
CA ASN A 49 3.94 8.66 25.62
C ASN A 49 5.26 7.90 25.36
N GLY A 50 5.67 7.77 24.11
CA GLY A 50 6.91 7.11 23.73
C GLY A 50 6.87 5.59 23.71
N CYS A 51 5.72 4.98 23.94
CA CYS A 51 5.60 3.53 23.89
C CYS A 51 5.40 3.03 22.45
N LYS A 52 5.73 1.76 22.25
CA LYS A 52 5.47 1.10 20.95
C LYS A 52 3.98 1.15 20.62
N ALA A 53 3.70 1.23 19.34
CA ALA A 53 2.35 1.08 18.82
C ALA A 53 2.34 0.03 17.72
N ILE A 54 1.23 -0.67 17.58
CA ILE A 54 1.04 -1.66 16.52
C ILE A 54 -0.16 -1.24 15.69
N TYR A 55 0.07 -1.16 14.38
CA TYR A 55 -0.98 -0.88 13.41
C TYR A 55 -1.25 -2.11 12.57
N ARG A 56 -2.51 -2.38 12.32
CA ARG A 56 -2.91 -3.30 11.27
C ARG A 56 -3.05 -2.50 9.99
N VAL A 57 -2.35 -2.92 8.95
CA VAL A 57 -2.37 -2.27 7.63
C VAL A 57 -2.94 -3.26 6.65
N THR A 58 -4.04 -2.87 5.99
CA THR A 58 -4.70 -3.69 4.98
C THR A 58 -4.74 -2.94 3.67
N PHE A 59 -4.15 -3.52 2.64
CA PHE A 59 -4.23 -2.99 1.27
C PHE A 59 -5.11 -3.90 0.45
N ASN A 60 -5.93 -3.31 -0.42
CA ASN A 60 -6.80 -4.03 -1.34
C ASN A 60 -6.88 -3.29 -2.66
N GLY A 61 -6.87 -4.02 -3.76
CA GLY A 61 -6.98 -3.43 -5.08
C GLY A 61 -7.09 -4.48 -6.17
N ASN A 62 -7.35 -4.04 -7.39
CA ASN A 62 -7.39 -4.90 -8.57
C ASN A 62 -6.22 -4.54 -9.48
N ILE A 63 -5.39 -5.52 -9.79
CA ILE A 63 -4.17 -5.31 -10.57
C ILE A 63 -4.21 -6.10 -11.87
N ALA A 64 -3.56 -5.56 -12.90
CA ALA A 64 -3.42 -6.17 -14.21
C ALA A 64 -2.10 -5.78 -14.85
N VAL A 65 -1.69 -6.53 -15.86
CA VAL A 65 -0.55 -6.14 -16.71
C VAL A 65 -0.99 -4.96 -17.56
N THR A 66 -0.18 -3.91 -17.62
CA THR A 66 -0.44 -2.71 -18.41
C THR A 66 -0.51 -3.06 -19.92
N THR A 67 -1.38 -2.39 -20.67
CA THR A 67 -1.44 -2.50 -22.13
C THR A 67 -0.06 -2.25 -22.73
N GLY A 68 0.39 -3.15 -23.59
CA GLY A 68 1.73 -3.10 -24.18
C GLY A 68 2.79 -3.80 -23.35
N GLY A 69 2.45 -4.27 -22.15
CA GLY A 69 3.35 -5.05 -21.32
C GLY A 69 3.40 -6.52 -21.73
N THR A 70 4.40 -7.21 -21.21
CA THR A 70 4.54 -8.66 -21.41
C THR A 70 3.75 -9.40 -20.34
N VAL A 71 2.87 -10.28 -20.76
CA VAL A 71 2.08 -11.12 -19.86
C VAL A 71 3.00 -11.99 -19.02
N GLY A 72 2.78 -12.03 -17.73
CA GLY A 72 3.57 -12.81 -16.79
C GLY A 72 3.18 -12.50 -15.37
N GLU A 73 4.01 -12.96 -14.45
CA GLU A 73 3.79 -12.75 -13.02
C GLU A 73 3.93 -11.28 -12.65
N ILE A 74 2.96 -10.77 -11.91
CA ILE A 74 3.01 -9.43 -11.32
C ILE A 74 2.81 -9.51 -9.82
N SER A 75 3.46 -8.61 -9.09
CA SER A 75 3.45 -8.61 -7.64
C SER A 75 3.41 -7.20 -7.09
N ILE A 76 2.72 -7.05 -5.97
CA ILE A 76 2.80 -5.85 -5.15
C ILE A 76 3.30 -6.22 -3.76
N GLY A 77 3.97 -5.31 -3.11
CA GLY A 77 4.46 -5.52 -1.74
C GLY A 77 4.32 -4.29 -0.89
N LEU A 78 3.92 -4.49 0.36
CA LEU A 78 3.88 -3.44 1.35
C LEU A 78 5.30 -3.18 1.85
N GLN A 79 5.69 -1.92 1.89
CA GLN A 79 7.02 -1.48 2.28
C GLN A 79 6.98 -0.85 3.66
N GLU A 80 7.91 -1.22 4.51
CA GLU A 80 8.19 -0.55 5.79
C GLU A 80 9.54 0.12 5.67
N ASP A 81 9.57 1.45 5.74
CA ASP A 81 10.79 2.26 5.56
C ASP A 81 11.55 1.93 4.27
N GLY A 82 10.81 1.61 3.20
CA GLY A 82 11.36 1.33 1.89
C GLY A 82 11.75 -0.12 1.65
N GLU A 83 11.59 -1.01 2.62
CA GLU A 83 11.88 -2.43 2.47
C GLU A 83 10.58 -3.25 2.47
N THR A 84 10.52 -4.27 1.62
CA THR A 84 9.34 -5.14 1.54
C THR A 84 9.19 -5.97 2.82
N ALA A 85 8.03 -5.87 3.46
CA ALA A 85 7.71 -6.70 4.61
C ALA A 85 7.51 -8.15 4.14
N ASN A 86 8.11 -9.10 4.86
CA ASN A 86 8.22 -10.49 4.41
C ASN A 86 6.89 -11.18 4.12
N ASN A 87 5.83 -10.82 4.85
CA ASN A 87 4.53 -11.48 4.73
C ASN A 87 3.49 -10.63 4.00
N ALA A 88 3.93 -9.53 3.39
CA ALA A 88 3.03 -8.54 2.82
C ALA A 88 3.21 -8.41 1.31
N VAL A 89 3.20 -9.54 0.62
CA VAL A 89 3.35 -9.60 -0.83
C VAL A 89 2.14 -10.33 -1.42
N ALA A 90 1.58 -9.78 -2.50
CA ALA A 90 0.54 -10.44 -3.28
C ALA A 90 1.01 -10.62 -4.71
N THR A 91 0.84 -11.82 -5.24
CA THR A 91 1.33 -12.21 -6.56
C THR A 91 0.21 -12.86 -7.36
N VAL A 92 0.06 -12.46 -8.62
CA VAL A 92 -0.86 -13.09 -9.57
C VAL A 92 -0.17 -13.23 -10.92
N THR A 93 -0.65 -14.17 -11.73
CA THR A 93 -0.13 -14.39 -13.08
C THR A 93 -1.30 -14.30 -14.07
N PRO A 94 -1.65 -13.08 -14.55
CA PRO A 94 -2.74 -12.93 -15.50
C PRO A 94 -2.42 -13.59 -16.84
N ALA A 95 -3.45 -14.10 -17.51
CA ALA A 95 -3.30 -14.72 -18.83
C ALA A 95 -3.25 -13.73 -19.99
N ALA A 96 -3.66 -12.48 -19.75
CA ALA A 96 -3.73 -11.44 -20.76
C ALA A 96 -3.50 -10.06 -20.12
N VAL A 97 -3.11 -9.08 -20.97
CA VAL A 97 -3.02 -7.68 -20.52
C VAL A 97 -4.42 -7.18 -20.14
N GLU A 98 -4.49 -6.22 -19.23
CA GLU A 98 -5.74 -5.62 -18.74
C GLU A 98 -6.72 -6.64 -18.13
N ASN A 99 -6.24 -7.80 -17.74
CA ASN A 99 -7.02 -8.80 -17.02
C ASN A 99 -6.81 -8.60 -15.52
N PHE A 100 -7.79 -7.97 -14.87
CA PHE A 100 -7.68 -7.54 -13.48
C PHE A 100 -7.99 -8.66 -12.51
N PHE A 101 -7.15 -8.79 -11.48
CA PHE A 101 -7.35 -9.69 -10.36
C PHE A 101 -7.33 -8.92 -9.06
N ASN A 102 -8.23 -9.26 -8.15
CA ASN A 102 -8.22 -8.66 -6.81
C ASN A 102 -7.06 -9.24 -6.01
N VAL A 103 -6.30 -8.34 -5.40
CA VAL A 103 -5.22 -8.72 -4.48
C VAL A 103 -5.40 -7.97 -3.18
N SER A 104 -5.00 -8.62 -2.09
CA SER A 104 -5.04 -7.98 -0.79
C SER A 104 -3.83 -8.39 0.03
N VAL A 105 -3.37 -7.46 0.87
CA VAL A 105 -2.25 -7.66 1.77
C VAL A 105 -2.69 -7.16 3.14
N ASP A 106 -2.43 -7.93 4.17
CA ASP A 106 -2.83 -7.60 5.54
C ASP A 106 -1.69 -7.97 6.47
N THR A 107 -1.18 -7.00 7.23
CA THR A 107 -0.05 -7.23 8.11
C THR A 107 -0.06 -6.27 9.30
N PHE A 108 0.71 -6.59 10.32
CA PHE A 108 0.95 -5.70 11.44
C PHE A 108 2.26 -4.95 11.23
N VAL A 109 2.23 -3.66 11.53
CA VAL A 109 3.41 -2.80 11.49
C VAL A 109 3.65 -2.28 12.90
N THR A 110 4.84 -2.53 13.43
CA THR A 110 5.23 -2.08 14.77
C THR A 110 5.97 -0.75 14.65
N ILE A 111 5.47 0.25 15.37
CA ILE A 111 6.09 1.56 15.43
C ILE A 111 6.94 1.61 16.68
N PRO A 112 8.24 1.85 16.58
CA PRO A 112 9.12 1.91 17.74
C PRO A 112 8.83 3.09 18.64
N CYS A 113 9.29 3.03 19.86
CA CYS A 113 9.18 4.14 20.80
C CYS A 113 9.90 5.38 20.23
N GLY A 114 9.26 6.51 20.32
CA GLY A 114 9.87 7.80 19.99
C GLY A 114 9.76 8.23 18.54
N CYS A 115 9.41 7.37 17.61
CA CYS A 115 9.20 7.81 16.24
C CYS A 115 8.33 6.87 15.40
N CYS A 116 8.64 6.75 14.20
CA CYS A 116 7.74 6.63 13.08
C CYS A 116 8.21 5.56 12.12
N VAL A 117 7.28 5.03 11.36
CA VAL A 117 7.58 4.13 10.24
C VAL A 117 6.85 4.67 9.02
N THR A 118 7.50 4.67 7.87
CA THR A 118 6.83 4.96 6.60
C THR A 118 6.31 3.66 6.00
N VAL A 119 5.11 3.74 5.44
CA VAL A 119 4.45 2.61 4.79
C VAL A 119 4.06 3.02 3.39
N SER A 120 4.29 2.15 2.43
CA SER A 120 3.85 2.32 1.04
C SER A 120 3.54 0.97 0.44
N VAL A 121 2.83 0.96 -0.69
CA VAL A 121 2.62 -0.26 -1.47
C VAL A 121 3.28 -0.05 -2.83
N LYS A 122 4.14 -0.95 -3.21
CA LYS A 122 5.01 -0.82 -4.36
C LYS A 122 4.77 -1.92 -5.38
N ASN A 123 4.89 -1.58 -6.66
CA ASN A 123 4.98 -2.58 -7.71
C ASN A 123 6.37 -3.22 -7.67
N ILE A 124 6.44 -4.44 -7.18
CA ILE A 124 7.69 -5.19 -7.08
C ILE A 124 7.83 -6.22 -8.20
N SER A 125 7.01 -6.13 -9.24
CA SER A 125 7.13 -6.98 -10.43
C SER A 125 8.46 -6.71 -11.14
N THR A 126 9.08 -7.75 -11.66
CA THR A 126 10.35 -7.60 -12.38
C THR A 126 10.08 -7.17 -13.82
N GLY A 127 10.54 -5.96 -14.17
CA GLY A 127 10.51 -5.46 -15.54
C GLY A 127 9.13 -5.17 -16.10
N THR A 128 8.11 -5.04 -15.27
CA THR A 128 6.72 -4.91 -15.73
C THR A 128 6.01 -3.79 -14.99
N SER A 129 5.34 -2.92 -15.75
CA SER A 129 4.38 -1.96 -15.18
C SER A 129 3.04 -2.65 -14.96
N ILE A 130 2.32 -2.19 -13.96
CA ILE A 130 0.97 -2.70 -13.67
C ILE A 130 -0.05 -1.56 -13.74
N ASP A 131 -1.28 -1.91 -14.10
CA ASP A 131 -2.42 -1.04 -13.92
C ASP A 131 -3.14 -1.49 -12.66
N ILE A 132 -3.53 -0.51 -11.85
CA ILE A 132 -4.28 -0.80 -10.64
C ILE A 132 -5.50 0.11 -10.54
N ARG A 133 -6.62 -0.45 -10.11
CA ARG A 133 -7.86 0.29 -9.87
C ARG A 133 -8.48 -0.15 -8.57
N ASN A 134 -9.36 0.70 -8.06
CA ASN A 134 -10.07 0.46 -6.80
C ASN A 134 -9.10 0.18 -5.65
N ALA A 135 -7.98 0.88 -5.63
CA ALA A 135 -6.99 0.74 -4.57
C ALA A 135 -7.49 1.37 -3.29
N ASN A 136 -7.38 0.65 -2.18
CA ASN A 136 -7.60 1.25 -0.87
C ASN A 136 -6.61 0.69 0.14
N ILE A 137 -6.30 1.50 1.13
CA ILE A 137 -5.46 1.11 2.24
C ILE A 137 -6.10 1.57 3.55
N ILE A 138 -6.13 0.67 4.51
CA ILE A 138 -6.73 0.91 5.82
C ILE A 138 -5.65 0.76 6.87
N PHE A 139 -5.59 1.74 7.76
CA PHE A 139 -4.72 1.71 8.92
C PHE A 139 -5.59 1.67 10.17
N GLU A 140 -5.31 0.71 11.03
CA GLU A 140 -6.01 0.59 12.31
C GLU A 140 -4.99 0.35 13.41
N ARG A 141 -4.98 1.23 14.40
CA ARG A 141 -4.12 1.01 15.56
C ARG A 141 -4.76 -0.03 16.48
N VAL A 142 -4.05 -1.12 16.75
CA VAL A 142 -4.56 -2.26 17.53
C VAL A 142 -3.91 -2.40 18.90
N ALA A 143 -2.79 -1.73 19.10
CA ALA A 143 -2.11 -1.76 20.40
C ALA A 143 -1.27 -0.51 20.65
#